data_49066ac73d8c79932902c90e9665f19f
#
_entry.id   49066ac73d8c79932902c90e9665f19f
#
_cell.length_a   1.000
_cell.length_b   1.000
_cell.length_c   1.000
_cell.angle_alpha   90.00
_cell.angle_beta   90.00
_cell.angle_gamma   90.00
#
_symmetry.space_group_name_H-M   'P 1'
#
loop_
_entity.id
_entity.type
_entity.pdbx_description
1 polymer ?
#
loop_
_entity_poly.entity_id
_entity_poly.type
_entity_poly.pdbx_seq_one_letter_code
_entity_poly.pdbx_strand_id
1 'polypeptide(L)'
;LEALRRRLNEWAARECPVLQIPPLTCDLSIHLDRVTVDAVRRLDQLAPFGAENPTPVFLLQSAVVDGVYPVSEGRHSRLRLRQGNSCLYAVWFGMPAEQLPYALGDVVDAALNLSVYESARGAQLSGRIIDLHPAGLGAELARQAALVQALRRGTPLTDEQKKQIAPARTD
;
A
#
# COMPACT_ATOMS: atom_id res chain seq x y z
N LEU A 1 -5.15 -16.19 30.78
CA LEU A 1 -5.00 -15.47 29.50
C LEU A 1 -6.00 -15.95 28.45
N GLU A 2 -6.21 -17.27 28.26
CA GLU A 2 -7.14 -17.84 27.29
C GLU A 2 -8.60 -17.41 27.52
N ALA A 3 -9.07 -17.46 28.78
CA ALA A 3 -10.43 -17.04 29.14
C ALA A 3 -10.67 -15.53 28.86
N LEU A 4 -9.66 -14.69 29.09
CA LEU A 4 -9.74 -13.26 28.79
C LEU A 4 -9.79 -13.02 27.27
N ARG A 5 -8.91 -13.68 26.50
CA ARG A 5 -8.90 -13.60 25.04
C ARG A 5 -10.25 -13.99 24.45
N ARG A 6 -10.82 -15.11 24.90
CA ARG A 6 -12.14 -15.56 24.43
C ARG A 6 -13.24 -14.53 24.72
N ARG A 7 -13.31 -14.00 25.96
CA ARG A 7 -14.28 -12.97 26.33
C ARG A 7 -14.14 -11.68 25.54
N LEU A 8 -12.90 -11.25 25.28
CA LEU A 8 -12.65 -10.06 24.45
C LEU A 8 -13.08 -10.30 23.00
N ASN A 9 -12.81 -11.47 22.44
CA ASN A 9 -13.24 -11.80 21.07
C ASN A 9 -14.77 -11.90 20.97
N GLU A 10 -15.45 -12.50 21.96
CA GLU A 10 -16.91 -12.58 22.01
C GLU A 10 -17.55 -11.20 22.16
N TRP A 11 -16.94 -10.32 22.94
CA TRP A 11 -17.38 -8.94 23.09
C TRP A 11 -17.16 -8.16 21.79
N ALA A 12 -15.97 -8.22 21.20
CA ALA A 12 -15.65 -7.56 19.96
C ALA A 12 -16.56 -8.01 18.80
N ALA A 13 -16.89 -9.30 18.71
CA ALA A 13 -17.80 -9.81 17.68
C ALA A 13 -19.22 -9.27 17.82
N ARG A 14 -19.66 -8.92 19.05
CA ARG A 14 -20.99 -8.31 19.28
C ARG A 14 -21.00 -6.81 19.00
N GLU A 15 -19.98 -6.10 19.48
CA GLU A 15 -19.92 -4.62 19.40
C GLU A 15 -19.42 -4.14 18.04
N CYS A 16 -18.56 -4.94 17.38
CA CYS A 16 -17.94 -4.61 16.10
C CYS A 16 -18.18 -5.73 15.08
N PRO A 17 -19.44 -6.00 14.68
CA PRO A 17 -19.77 -7.11 13.76
C PRO A 17 -19.15 -6.96 12.38
N VAL A 18 -18.73 -5.76 11.99
CA VAL A 18 -18.00 -5.48 10.75
C VAL A 18 -16.71 -4.76 11.11
N LEU A 19 -15.58 -5.45 10.95
CA LEU A 19 -14.27 -4.81 11.01
C LEU A 19 -14.13 -3.86 9.80
N GLN A 20 -14.29 -2.58 10.05
CA GLN A 20 -13.96 -1.57 9.06
C GLN A 20 -12.45 -1.35 9.11
N ILE A 21 -11.74 -1.86 8.12
CA ILE A 21 -10.34 -1.51 7.92
C ILE A 21 -10.33 -0.07 7.41
N PRO A 22 -9.74 0.89 8.16
CA PRO A 22 -9.68 2.27 7.70
C PRO A 22 -8.89 2.34 6.39
N PRO A 23 -9.31 3.16 5.42
CA PRO A 23 -8.57 3.32 4.18
C PRO A 23 -7.18 3.90 4.46
N LEU A 24 -6.16 3.32 3.83
CA LEU A 24 -4.81 3.89 3.87
C LEU A 24 -4.78 5.13 2.98
N THR A 25 -4.45 6.27 3.56
CA THR A 25 -4.27 7.53 2.83
C THR A 25 -2.80 7.67 2.45
N CYS A 26 -2.54 7.93 1.17
CA CYS A 26 -1.20 8.28 0.68
C CYS A 26 -1.13 9.79 0.48
N ASP A 27 -0.04 10.41 0.94
CA ASP A 27 0.15 11.86 0.87
C ASP A 27 0.48 12.33 -0.55
N LEU A 28 1.24 11.52 -1.29
CA LEU A 28 1.69 11.86 -2.64
C LEU A 28 1.91 10.62 -3.49
N SER A 29 1.48 10.69 -4.76
CA SER A 29 1.89 9.71 -5.77
C SER A 29 3.26 10.09 -6.35
N ILE A 30 4.17 9.12 -6.43
CA ILE A 30 5.55 9.32 -6.88
C ILE A 30 5.86 8.49 -8.12
N HIS A 31 6.87 8.96 -8.87
CA HIS A 31 7.51 8.22 -9.94
C HIS A 31 9.01 8.09 -9.63
N LEU A 32 9.58 6.88 -9.70
CA LEU A 32 10.94 6.61 -9.22
C LEU A 32 12.02 7.43 -9.91
N ASP A 33 11.84 7.82 -11.17
CA ASP A 33 12.79 8.66 -11.93
C ASP A 33 12.88 10.09 -11.39
N ARG A 34 11.88 10.54 -10.63
CA ARG A 34 11.80 11.90 -10.06
C ARG A 34 12.18 11.95 -8.59
N VAL A 35 12.33 10.80 -7.94
CA VAL A 35 12.69 10.73 -6.52
C VAL A 35 14.22 10.77 -6.39
N THR A 36 14.73 11.80 -5.74
CA THR A 36 16.15 11.96 -5.48
C THR A 36 16.48 11.80 -4.00
N VAL A 37 17.73 11.43 -3.69
CA VAL A 37 18.22 11.33 -2.32
C VAL A 37 18.03 12.66 -1.57
N ASP A 38 18.33 13.78 -2.23
CA ASP A 38 18.20 15.11 -1.61
C ASP A 38 16.73 15.47 -1.32
N ALA A 39 15.80 15.09 -2.21
CA ALA A 39 14.38 15.30 -1.96
C ALA A 39 13.91 14.52 -0.74
N VAL A 40 14.35 13.26 -0.59
CA VAL A 40 13.97 12.43 0.57
C VAL A 40 14.63 12.93 1.86
N ARG A 41 15.89 13.38 1.83
CA ARG A 41 16.52 14.02 3.00
C ARG A 41 15.78 15.27 3.48
N ARG A 42 15.16 16.03 2.59
CA ARG A 42 14.36 17.20 3.00
C ARG A 42 13.11 16.83 3.78
N LEU A 43 12.63 15.58 3.70
CA LEU A 43 11.52 15.12 4.55
C LEU A 43 11.87 15.14 6.03
N ASP A 44 13.17 15.08 6.39
CA ASP A 44 13.62 15.20 7.76
C ASP A 44 13.28 16.57 8.40
N GLN A 45 13.04 17.60 7.56
CA GLN A 45 12.57 18.91 8.01
C GLN A 45 11.12 18.88 8.52
N LEU A 46 10.36 17.83 8.20
CA LEU A 46 9.01 17.63 8.70
C LEU A 46 9.00 16.92 10.07
N ALA A 47 10.14 16.42 10.53
CA ALA A 47 10.28 15.75 11.82
C ALA A 47 10.08 16.73 13.01
N PRO A 48 9.71 16.24 14.20
CA PRO A 48 9.57 14.83 14.58
C PRO A 48 8.27 14.19 14.12
N PHE A 49 8.35 12.96 13.64
CA PHE A 49 7.17 12.16 13.28
C PHE A 49 6.59 11.47 14.51
N GLY A 50 5.25 11.34 14.55
CA GLY A 50 4.52 10.74 15.67
C GLY A 50 3.03 10.61 15.38
N ALA A 51 2.21 10.48 16.42
CA ALA A 51 0.77 10.22 16.28
C ALA A 51 0.01 11.34 15.52
N GLU A 52 0.37 12.61 15.78
CA GLU A 52 -0.29 13.77 15.14
C GLU A 52 0.46 14.27 13.88
N ASN A 53 1.68 13.77 13.66
CA ASN A 53 2.49 14.05 12.48
C ASN A 53 3.07 12.74 11.94
N PRO A 54 2.28 11.91 11.26
CA PRO A 54 2.75 10.61 10.78
C PRO A 54 3.81 10.75 9.70
N THR A 55 4.67 9.73 9.58
CA THR A 55 5.64 9.66 8.50
C THR A 55 4.91 9.66 7.16
N PRO A 56 5.31 10.50 6.19
CA PRO A 56 4.66 10.58 4.88
C PRO A 56 4.60 9.22 4.17
N VAL A 57 3.43 8.93 3.62
CA VAL A 57 3.16 7.72 2.85
C VAL A 57 3.09 8.06 1.36
N PHE A 58 3.94 7.43 0.59
CA PHE A 58 4.01 7.64 -0.85
C PHE A 58 3.37 6.48 -1.61
N LEU A 59 2.61 6.78 -2.65
CA LEU A 59 2.04 5.80 -3.57
C LEU A 59 2.95 5.67 -4.79
N LEU A 60 3.58 4.51 -4.96
CA LEU A 60 4.31 4.12 -6.16
C LEU A 60 3.40 3.23 -7.01
N GLN A 61 2.90 3.77 -8.13
CA GLN A 61 1.98 3.07 -9.00
C GLN A 61 2.69 2.28 -10.10
N SER A 62 2.13 1.14 -10.46
CA SER A 62 2.56 0.32 -11.61
C SER A 62 4.05 -0.04 -11.57
N ALA A 63 4.56 -0.39 -10.40
CA ALA A 63 5.91 -0.89 -10.25
C ALA A 63 5.96 -2.39 -10.52
N VAL A 64 7.01 -2.84 -11.18
CA VAL A 64 7.27 -4.27 -11.42
C VAL A 64 8.04 -4.86 -10.26
N VAL A 65 7.60 -5.99 -9.72
CA VAL A 65 8.37 -6.79 -8.76
C VAL A 65 9.53 -7.45 -9.52
N ASP A 66 10.73 -6.88 -9.40
CA ASP A 66 11.91 -7.26 -10.17
C ASP A 66 12.91 -8.10 -9.34
N GLY A 67 12.64 -8.28 -8.04
CA GLY A 67 13.41 -9.13 -7.14
C GLY A 67 12.75 -9.26 -5.79
N VAL A 68 12.88 -10.44 -5.18
CA VAL A 68 12.43 -10.76 -3.82
C VAL A 68 13.57 -11.40 -3.06
N TYR A 69 13.93 -10.87 -1.92
CA TYR A 69 15.05 -11.33 -1.10
C TYR A 69 14.60 -11.49 0.35
N PRO A 70 14.79 -12.67 0.96
CA PRO A 70 14.56 -12.85 2.39
C PRO A 70 15.58 -12.04 3.20
N VAL A 71 15.10 -11.41 4.29
CA VAL A 71 15.96 -10.68 5.23
C VAL A 71 15.62 -11.08 6.66
N SER A 72 16.56 -10.87 7.58
CA SER A 72 16.37 -11.20 9.01
C SER A 72 15.91 -12.65 9.23
N GLU A 73 16.67 -13.61 8.73
CA GLU A 73 16.36 -15.05 8.85
C GLU A 73 15.00 -15.44 8.23
N GLY A 74 14.61 -14.75 7.14
CA GLY A 74 13.36 -15.01 6.43
C GLY A 74 12.10 -14.38 7.03
N ARG A 75 12.23 -13.66 8.16
CA ARG A 75 11.05 -13.01 8.81
C ARG A 75 10.47 -11.83 8.05
N HIS A 76 11.22 -11.25 7.13
CA HIS A 76 10.84 -10.11 6.33
C HIS A 76 11.25 -10.31 4.88
N SER A 77 10.68 -9.55 3.97
CA SER A 77 11.06 -9.53 2.56
C SER A 77 11.63 -8.18 2.17
N ARG A 78 12.68 -8.18 1.37
CA ARG A 78 13.15 -7.01 0.65
C ARG A 78 12.82 -7.18 -0.82
N LEU A 79 11.99 -6.31 -1.35
CA LEU A 79 11.59 -6.30 -2.75
C LEU A 79 12.43 -5.29 -3.51
N ARG A 80 12.80 -5.64 -4.73
CA ARG A 80 13.27 -4.69 -5.74
C ARG A 80 12.08 -4.32 -6.61
N LEU A 81 11.61 -3.09 -6.49
CA LEU A 81 10.53 -2.52 -7.26
C LEU A 81 11.12 -1.68 -8.39
N ARG A 82 10.74 -1.98 -9.63
CA ARG A 82 11.24 -1.28 -10.82
C ARG A 82 10.12 -0.51 -11.50
N GLN A 83 10.43 0.72 -11.91
CA GLN A 83 9.53 1.54 -12.70
C GLN A 83 10.37 2.24 -13.79
N GLY A 84 10.14 1.87 -15.05
CA GLY A 84 11.01 2.26 -16.16
C GLY A 84 12.44 1.76 -15.95
N ASN A 85 13.40 2.67 -15.94
CA ASN A 85 14.83 2.37 -15.72
C ASN A 85 15.28 2.53 -14.26
N SER A 86 14.39 3.00 -13.39
CA SER A 86 14.68 3.25 -11.98
C SER A 86 14.23 2.08 -11.10
N CYS A 87 15.01 1.78 -10.06
CA CYS A 87 14.72 0.74 -9.09
C CYS A 87 14.78 1.28 -7.66
N LEU A 88 13.90 0.76 -6.81
CA LEU A 88 13.88 1.02 -5.39
C LEU A 88 13.92 -0.31 -4.63
N TYR A 89 14.81 -0.43 -3.65
CA TYR A 89 14.75 -1.51 -2.67
C TYR A 89 13.85 -1.11 -1.52
N ALA A 90 12.83 -1.91 -1.25
CA ALA A 90 11.89 -1.66 -0.18
C ALA A 90 11.70 -2.90 0.69
N VAL A 91 11.63 -2.72 2.00
CA VAL A 91 11.45 -3.82 2.96
C VAL A 91 9.99 -3.88 3.39
N TRP A 92 9.43 -5.08 3.35
CA TRP A 92 8.13 -5.40 3.92
C TRP A 92 8.33 -6.16 5.22
N PHE A 93 8.17 -5.46 6.32
CA PHE A 93 8.35 -6.03 7.65
C PHE A 93 7.20 -6.98 8.01
N GLY A 94 7.53 -8.12 8.61
CA GLY A 94 6.55 -9.12 9.01
C GLY A 94 5.96 -9.95 7.86
N MET A 95 6.45 -9.76 6.63
CA MET A 95 6.05 -10.54 5.45
C MET A 95 7.22 -11.42 5.01
N PRO A 96 7.24 -12.72 5.34
CA PRO A 96 8.21 -13.66 4.83
C PRO A 96 8.14 -13.80 3.30
N ALA A 97 9.29 -14.00 2.65
CA ALA A 97 9.34 -14.12 1.19
C ALA A 97 8.49 -15.30 0.65
N GLU A 98 8.37 -16.36 1.43
CA GLU A 98 7.57 -17.54 1.10
C GLU A 98 6.06 -17.31 1.17
N GLN A 99 5.62 -16.28 1.92
CA GLN A 99 4.21 -15.90 2.09
C GLN A 99 3.81 -14.74 1.19
N LEU A 100 4.76 -14.22 0.41
CA LEU A 100 4.49 -13.10 -0.47
C LEU A 100 3.50 -13.50 -1.58
N PRO A 101 2.36 -12.81 -1.73
CA PRO A 101 1.36 -13.16 -2.74
C PRO A 101 1.71 -12.67 -4.15
N TYR A 102 2.94 -12.19 -4.36
CA TYR A 102 3.43 -11.64 -5.64
C TYR A 102 4.65 -12.37 -6.12
N ALA A 103 4.70 -12.61 -7.43
CA ALA A 103 5.82 -13.21 -8.12
C ALA A 103 6.68 -12.17 -8.85
N LEU A 104 7.85 -12.62 -9.32
CA LEU A 104 8.69 -11.80 -10.22
C LEU A 104 7.92 -11.49 -11.51
N GLY A 105 7.91 -10.23 -11.90
CA GLY A 105 7.21 -9.73 -13.07
C GLY A 105 5.82 -9.16 -12.78
N ASP A 106 5.23 -9.42 -11.61
CA ASP A 106 3.94 -8.84 -11.24
C ASP A 106 4.02 -7.32 -11.18
N VAL A 107 2.94 -6.68 -11.63
CA VAL A 107 2.80 -5.22 -11.59
C VAL A 107 1.94 -4.84 -10.39
N VAL A 108 2.48 -4.00 -9.53
CA VAL A 108 1.89 -3.65 -8.24
C VAL A 108 1.83 -2.14 -8.01
N ASP A 109 0.89 -1.73 -7.17
CA ASP A 109 0.84 -0.41 -6.56
C ASP A 109 1.32 -0.56 -5.11
N ALA A 110 2.33 0.21 -4.71
CA ALA A 110 2.95 0.13 -3.39
C ALA A 110 2.74 1.41 -2.60
N ALA A 111 2.16 1.30 -1.40
CA ALA A 111 2.18 2.35 -0.41
C ALA A 111 3.42 2.18 0.48
N LEU A 112 4.28 3.20 0.53
CA LEU A 112 5.57 3.07 1.21
C LEU A 112 6.04 4.39 1.84
N ASN A 113 6.84 4.29 2.90
CA ASN A 113 7.65 5.40 3.36
C ASN A 113 9.01 5.37 2.65
N LEU A 114 9.59 6.54 2.44
CA LEU A 114 10.93 6.68 1.86
C LEU A 114 11.94 7.10 2.93
N SER A 115 13.14 6.59 2.81
CA SER A 115 14.30 6.96 3.63
C SER A 115 15.58 6.91 2.81
N VAL A 116 16.64 7.49 3.35
CA VAL A 116 17.98 7.40 2.78
C VAL A 116 18.80 6.42 3.60
N TYR A 117 19.41 5.46 2.94
CA TYR A 117 20.35 4.52 3.53
C TYR A 117 21.78 4.87 3.10
N GLU A 118 22.66 5.09 4.08
CA GLU A 118 24.07 5.32 3.84
C GLU A 118 24.82 3.99 3.74
N SER A 119 25.50 3.78 2.63
CA SER A 119 26.30 2.59 2.37
C SER A 119 27.74 2.97 1.98
N ALA A 120 28.63 1.98 1.95
CA ALA A 120 29.99 2.18 1.45
C ALA A 120 30.05 2.67 -0.01
N ARG A 121 28.94 2.53 -0.76
CA ARG A 121 28.79 3.01 -2.14
C ARG A 121 28.11 4.38 -2.24
N GLY A 122 27.88 5.04 -1.10
CA GLY A 122 27.16 6.31 -1.00
C GLY A 122 25.71 6.16 -0.56
N ALA A 123 25.04 7.31 -0.51
CA ALA A 123 23.64 7.40 -0.13
C ALA A 123 22.71 6.79 -1.19
N GLN A 124 21.79 5.96 -0.75
CA GLN A 124 20.83 5.28 -1.61
C GLN A 124 19.40 5.43 -1.05
N LEU A 125 18.42 5.46 -1.94
CA LEU A 125 17.01 5.42 -1.55
C LEU A 125 16.65 4.04 -1.02
N SER A 126 15.87 4.03 0.04
CA SER A 126 15.26 2.83 0.62
C SER A 126 13.79 3.06 0.90
N GLY A 127 12.97 2.04 0.71
CA GLY A 127 11.55 2.05 1.02
C GLY A 127 11.21 1.13 2.21
N ARG A 128 10.18 1.50 2.95
CA ARG A 128 9.45 0.61 3.85
C ARG A 128 8.05 0.41 3.29
N ILE A 129 7.71 -0.81 2.89
CA ILE A 129 6.38 -1.13 2.39
C ILE A 129 5.39 -1.14 3.56
N ILE A 130 4.31 -0.39 3.42
CA ILE A 130 3.16 -0.36 4.33
C ILE A 130 2.09 -1.29 3.78
N ASP A 131 1.84 -1.19 2.48
CA ASP A 131 0.85 -2.01 1.78
C ASP A 131 1.23 -2.20 0.32
N LEU A 132 0.76 -3.31 -0.29
CA LEU A 132 1.06 -3.67 -1.66
C LEU A 132 -0.17 -4.33 -2.29
N HIS A 133 -0.60 -3.83 -3.42
CA HIS A 133 -1.74 -4.32 -4.18
C HIS A 133 -1.40 -4.58 -5.64
N PRO A 134 -2.14 -5.45 -6.34
CA PRO A 134 -2.08 -5.49 -7.80
C PRO A 134 -2.33 -4.11 -8.39
N ALA A 135 -1.62 -3.76 -9.46
CA ALA A 135 -1.73 -2.44 -10.07
C ALA A 135 -3.16 -2.13 -10.51
N GLY A 136 -3.63 -0.91 -10.19
CA GLY A 136 -4.96 -0.43 -10.52
C GLY A 136 -6.09 -0.86 -9.58
N LEU A 137 -5.83 -1.77 -8.62
CA LEU A 137 -6.87 -2.23 -7.68
C LEU A 137 -7.40 -1.07 -6.83
N GLY A 138 -6.55 -0.18 -6.37
CA GLY A 138 -6.96 0.98 -5.57
C GLY A 138 -7.93 1.91 -6.32
N ALA A 139 -7.70 2.13 -7.60
CA ALA A 139 -8.59 2.94 -8.43
C ALA A 139 -9.94 2.23 -8.65
N GLU A 140 -9.93 0.92 -8.80
CA GLU A 140 -11.16 0.13 -8.95
C GLU A 140 -11.98 0.13 -7.66
N LEU A 141 -11.35 -0.11 -6.51
CA LEU A 141 -12.03 -0.06 -5.21
C LEU A 141 -12.59 1.35 -4.92
N ALA A 142 -11.87 2.42 -5.26
CA ALA A 142 -12.36 3.79 -5.11
C ALA A 142 -13.60 4.06 -5.98
N ARG A 143 -13.61 3.55 -7.22
CA ARG A 143 -14.79 3.65 -8.10
C ARG A 143 -15.99 2.89 -7.52
N GLN A 144 -15.79 1.68 -7.03
CA GLN A 144 -16.85 0.87 -6.40
C GLN A 144 -17.38 1.53 -5.13
N ALA A 145 -16.49 2.07 -4.28
CA ALA A 145 -16.89 2.79 -3.08
C ALA A 145 -17.71 4.05 -3.40
N ALA A 146 -17.31 4.82 -4.41
CA ALA A 146 -18.06 5.98 -4.87
C ALA A 146 -19.46 5.61 -5.38
N LEU A 147 -19.57 4.49 -6.10
CA LEU A 147 -20.84 3.95 -6.58
C LEU A 147 -21.78 3.57 -5.42
N VAL A 148 -21.26 2.83 -4.44
CA VAL A 148 -22.03 2.46 -3.23
C VAL A 148 -22.48 3.69 -2.45
N GLN A 149 -21.63 4.70 -2.32
CA GLN A 149 -22.00 5.95 -1.67
C GLN A 149 -23.09 6.71 -2.42
N ALA A 150 -23.00 6.79 -3.76
CA ALA A 150 -24.02 7.42 -4.59
C ALA A 150 -25.39 6.74 -4.42
N LEU A 151 -25.40 5.39 -4.42
CA LEU A 151 -26.63 4.61 -4.19
C LEU A 151 -27.21 4.86 -2.79
N ARG A 152 -26.39 4.87 -1.74
CA ARG A 152 -26.82 5.13 -0.36
C ARG A 152 -27.41 6.53 -0.17
N ARG A 153 -26.90 7.53 -0.88
CA ARG A 153 -27.34 8.93 -0.81
C ARG A 153 -28.49 9.23 -1.75
N GLY A 154 -28.92 8.29 -2.60
CA GLY A 154 -29.92 8.53 -3.64
C GLY A 154 -29.48 9.53 -4.71
N THR A 155 -28.16 9.72 -4.87
CA THR A 155 -27.61 10.63 -5.88
C THR A 155 -27.77 10.02 -7.28
N PRO A 156 -28.15 10.78 -8.30
CA PRO A 156 -28.27 10.25 -9.67
C PRO A 156 -26.91 9.70 -10.13
N LEU A 157 -26.93 8.48 -10.63
CA LEU A 157 -25.74 7.79 -11.13
C LEU A 157 -25.31 8.37 -12.47
N THR A 158 -24.01 8.52 -12.68
CA THR A 158 -23.44 8.86 -13.98
C THR A 158 -23.64 7.71 -14.98
N ASP A 159 -23.53 8.01 -16.28
CA ASP A 159 -23.72 6.97 -17.32
C ASP A 159 -22.64 5.88 -17.25
N GLU A 160 -21.41 6.19 -16.81
CA GLU A 160 -20.39 5.20 -16.52
C GLU A 160 -20.78 4.29 -15.35
N GLN A 161 -21.29 4.86 -14.26
CA GLN A 161 -21.76 4.11 -13.10
C GLN A 161 -22.95 3.19 -13.43
N LYS A 162 -23.87 3.64 -14.30
CA LYS A 162 -24.97 2.80 -14.78
C LYS A 162 -24.49 1.60 -15.59
N LYS A 163 -23.44 1.76 -16.41
CA LYS A 163 -22.83 0.68 -17.17
C LYS A 163 -22.19 -0.39 -16.29
N GLN A 164 -21.64 0.01 -15.13
CA GLN A 164 -21.03 -0.94 -14.17
C GLN A 164 -22.07 -1.80 -13.44
N ILE A 165 -23.32 -1.33 -13.29
CA ILE A 165 -24.41 -2.06 -12.63
C ILE A 165 -25.21 -2.90 -13.64
N ALA A 166 -25.13 -2.60 -14.92
CA ALA A 166 -25.85 -3.36 -15.93
C ALA A 166 -25.35 -4.81 -15.95
N PRO A 167 -26.25 -5.81 -15.79
CA PRO A 167 -25.83 -7.21 -15.90
C PRO A 167 -25.17 -7.45 -17.24
N ALA A 168 -24.05 -8.19 -17.24
CA ALA A 168 -23.45 -8.65 -18.48
C ALA A 168 -24.55 -9.36 -19.30
N ARG A 169 -24.83 -8.86 -20.49
CA ARG A 169 -25.74 -9.59 -21.41
C ARG A 169 -25.08 -10.94 -21.69
N THR A 170 -25.67 -11.99 -21.16
CA THR A 170 -25.44 -13.36 -21.63
C THR A 170 -26.14 -13.47 -22.97
N ASP A 171 -25.35 -13.43 -24.05
CA ASP A 171 -25.78 -13.90 -25.37
C ASP A 171 -25.77 -15.41 -25.38
#